data_68e029ebea94c427c0a4d95454fa89af
#
_entry.id   68e029ebea94c427c0a4d95454fa89af
#
_cell.length_a   1.000
_cell.length_b   1.000
_cell.length_c   1.000
_cell.angle_alpha   90.00
_cell.angle_beta   90.00
_cell.angle_gamma   90.00
#
_symmetry.space_group_name_H-M   'P 1'
#
loop_
_entity.id
_entity.type
_entity.pdbx_description
1 polymer ?
#
loop_
_entity_poly.entity_id
_entity_poly.type
_entity_poly.pdbx_seq_one_letter_code
_entity_poly.pdbx_strand_id
1 'polypeptide(L)'
;MFHILVARFLLEANENIPKKCDLNDVSLHFGQDCVAHLQLGDVFDRPDVTLVPALDANAGSNGVMKRTAFEYIESTILQTVREHLAELDAIYLHLHGASEVEGIGSGDHHILKEVRRIVGPYLPIAVVCDPHGNLCREYVEGTTIIRSYRESPHTDVEQTIHFVCSHLLELLEHRRSITPVYRKLPLILGGEQSVSADEPVRSINQYMDEIEKDNRILSASWHVGYIRHDTDVAGCGVVVVPSSNEFRTYAEQKVDELAAFVWERRHEFHYTGLTQEPDEAL
;
A
#
# COMPACT_ATOMS: atom_id res chain seq x y z
N MET A 1 9.66 -25.59 2.40
CA MET A 1 9.98 -24.67 1.26
C MET A 1 8.77 -23.80 1.08
N PHE A 2 8.94 -22.49 1.02
CA PHE A 2 7.85 -21.54 0.86
C PHE A 2 7.86 -20.96 -0.55
N HIS A 3 6.73 -21.00 -1.22
CA HIS A 3 6.53 -20.39 -2.54
C HIS A 3 5.77 -19.09 -2.37
N ILE A 4 6.42 -17.96 -2.69
CA ILE A 4 5.88 -16.61 -2.49
C ILE A 4 5.75 -15.93 -3.85
N LEU A 5 4.51 -15.65 -4.27
CA LEU A 5 4.30 -14.82 -5.45
C LEU A 5 4.63 -13.36 -5.11
N VAL A 6 5.35 -12.70 -6.02
CA VAL A 6 5.73 -11.30 -5.88
C VAL A 6 5.28 -10.50 -7.11
N ALA A 7 4.65 -9.34 -6.85
CA ALA A 7 4.23 -8.42 -7.90
C ALA A 7 4.24 -6.97 -7.42
N ARG A 8 4.36 -6.03 -8.38
CA ARG A 8 4.19 -4.59 -8.16
C ARG A 8 3.27 -3.99 -9.21
N PHE A 9 2.38 -3.12 -8.76
CA PHE A 9 1.63 -2.19 -9.61
C PHE A 9 1.64 -0.82 -8.95
N LEU A 10 2.37 0.12 -9.53
CA LEU A 10 2.45 1.50 -9.06
C LEU A 10 1.91 2.46 -10.10
N LEU A 11 0.89 3.19 -9.71
CA LEU A 11 0.34 4.33 -10.43
C LEU A 11 -0.23 5.32 -9.42
N GLU A 12 0.26 6.54 -9.43
CA GLU A 12 -0.36 7.68 -8.78
C GLU A 12 -1.12 8.48 -9.84
N ALA A 13 -2.42 8.24 -9.96
CA ALA A 13 -3.23 8.78 -11.03
C ALA A 13 -3.70 10.21 -10.74
N ASN A 14 -3.48 11.11 -11.68
CA ASN A 14 -3.96 12.48 -11.60
C ASN A 14 -4.95 12.76 -12.74
N GLU A 15 -6.23 12.92 -12.42
CA GLU A 15 -7.30 13.20 -13.38
C GLU A 15 -7.18 14.55 -14.06
N ASN A 16 -6.39 15.48 -13.50
CA ASN A 16 -6.12 16.77 -14.12
C ASN A 16 -5.11 16.66 -15.29
N ILE A 17 -4.47 15.51 -15.48
CA ILE A 17 -3.61 15.24 -16.64
C ILE A 17 -4.49 14.79 -17.81
N PRO A 18 -4.57 15.56 -18.93
CA PRO A 18 -5.45 15.21 -20.05
C PRO A 18 -5.03 13.92 -20.77
N LYS A 19 -3.72 13.62 -20.78
CA LYS A 19 -3.19 12.40 -21.41
C LYS A 19 -3.43 11.22 -20.47
N LYS A 20 -4.16 10.20 -20.94
CA LYS A 20 -4.31 8.94 -20.23
C LYS A 20 -3.02 8.12 -20.29
N CYS A 21 -2.73 7.42 -19.18
CA CYS A 21 -1.64 6.46 -19.09
C CYS A 21 -1.94 5.23 -19.96
N ASP A 22 -1.04 4.91 -20.87
CA ASP A 22 -1.11 3.72 -21.72
C ASP A 22 -0.01 2.73 -21.34
N LEU A 23 -0.04 1.51 -21.86
CA LEU A 23 0.96 0.48 -21.58
C LEU A 23 2.38 0.93 -21.96
N ASN A 24 2.53 1.77 -22.99
CA ASN A 24 3.83 2.35 -23.36
C ASN A 24 4.38 3.38 -22.35
N ASP A 25 3.56 3.84 -21.44
CA ASP A 25 3.97 4.76 -20.38
C ASP A 25 4.36 3.99 -19.07
N VAL A 26 4.29 2.66 -19.10
CA VAL A 26 4.56 1.78 -17.95
C VAL A 26 5.88 1.04 -18.14
N SER A 27 6.75 1.11 -17.15
CA SER A 27 7.92 0.22 -17.05
C SER A 27 7.44 -1.16 -16.64
N LEU A 28 7.73 -2.17 -17.47
CA LEU A 28 7.34 -3.56 -17.22
C LEU A 28 8.56 -4.45 -17.11
N HIS A 29 8.63 -5.23 -16.03
CA HIS A 29 9.68 -6.21 -15.82
C HIS A 29 9.10 -7.57 -15.44
N PHE A 30 9.69 -8.64 -15.95
CA PHE A 30 9.22 -10.03 -15.80
C PHE A 30 10.33 -10.93 -15.28
N GLY A 31 9.98 -12.07 -14.72
CA GLY A 31 10.94 -13.07 -14.26
C GLY A 31 11.95 -12.48 -13.27
N GLN A 32 13.24 -12.74 -13.47
CA GLN A 32 14.29 -12.26 -12.58
C GLN A 32 14.43 -10.72 -12.58
N ASP A 33 14.12 -10.07 -13.69
CA ASP A 33 14.12 -8.61 -13.74
C ASP A 33 13.01 -8.01 -12.85
N CYS A 34 11.86 -8.66 -12.77
CA CYS A 34 10.81 -8.28 -11.81
C CYS A 34 11.36 -8.34 -10.37
N VAL A 35 11.97 -9.45 -9.98
CA VAL A 35 12.55 -9.60 -8.64
C VAL A 35 13.60 -8.51 -8.34
N ALA A 36 14.47 -8.24 -9.30
CA ALA A 36 15.52 -7.23 -9.15
C ALA A 36 14.98 -5.81 -8.92
N HIS A 37 13.83 -5.46 -9.54
CA HIS A 37 13.22 -4.13 -9.42
C HIS A 37 12.31 -3.99 -8.19
N LEU A 38 11.92 -5.08 -7.54
CA LEU A 38 11.06 -5.06 -6.35
C LEU A 38 11.79 -4.62 -5.06
N GLN A 39 13.11 -4.51 -5.08
CA GLN A 39 13.93 -4.06 -3.93
C GLN A 39 13.72 -4.91 -2.67
N LEU A 40 13.50 -6.21 -2.84
CA LEU A 40 13.20 -7.14 -1.72
C LEU A 40 14.41 -7.37 -0.80
N GLY A 41 15.61 -6.91 -1.21
CA GLY A 41 16.85 -7.12 -0.50
C GLY A 41 17.20 -8.61 -0.38
N ASP A 42 17.81 -8.96 0.74
CA ASP A 42 18.19 -10.33 1.08
C ASP A 42 17.14 -11.10 1.89
N VAL A 43 15.99 -10.48 2.19
CA VAL A 43 14.96 -11.06 3.06
C VAL A 43 14.49 -12.41 2.57
N PHE A 44 14.36 -12.57 1.25
CA PHE A 44 13.94 -13.81 0.61
C PHE A 44 15.11 -14.63 0.04
N ASP A 45 16.37 -14.20 0.23
CA ASP A 45 17.55 -14.96 -0.19
C ASP A 45 17.85 -16.09 0.80
N ARG A 46 16.99 -17.08 0.78
CA ARG A 46 17.01 -18.25 1.67
C ARG A 46 16.79 -19.54 0.87
N PRO A 47 17.47 -20.64 1.23
CA PRO A 47 17.35 -21.92 0.49
C PRO A 47 15.97 -22.57 0.60
N ASP A 48 15.16 -22.14 1.56
CA ASP A 48 13.79 -22.62 1.80
C ASP A 48 12.70 -21.71 1.23
N VAL A 49 13.07 -20.66 0.46
CA VAL A 49 12.16 -19.73 -0.20
C VAL A 49 12.33 -19.79 -1.71
N THR A 50 11.23 -19.87 -2.42
CA THR A 50 11.16 -19.75 -3.88
C THR A 50 10.24 -18.60 -4.24
N LEU A 51 10.75 -17.61 -4.97
CA LEU A 51 9.94 -16.53 -5.49
C LEU A 51 9.28 -16.92 -6.81
N VAL A 52 8.00 -16.57 -6.93
CA VAL A 52 7.20 -16.69 -8.15
C VAL A 52 6.94 -15.28 -8.66
N PRO A 53 7.81 -14.70 -9.51
CA PRO A 53 7.63 -13.36 -10.03
C PRO A 53 6.49 -13.29 -11.04
N ALA A 54 5.48 -12.48 -10.78
CA ALA A 54 4.39 -12.26 -11.72
C ALA A 54 4.69 -11.09 -12.66
N LEU A 55 4.77 -9.89 -12.10
CA LEU A 55 5.01 -8.67 -12.87
C LEU A 55 5.47 -7.53 -11.96
N ASP A 56 6.41 -6.74 -12.42
CA ASP A 56 6.65 -5.39 -11.95
C ASP A 56 6.12 -4.41 -13.01
N ALA A 57 5.09 -3.65 -12.66
CA ALA A 57 4.49 -2.62 -13.50
C ALA A 57 4.53 -1.27 -12.77
N ASN A 58 5.33 -0.33 -13.27
CA ASN A 58 5.51 0.98 -12.68
C ASN A 58 5.23 2.09 -13.69
N ALA A 59 4.14 2.84 -13.46
CA ALA A 59 3.73 3.98 -14.26
C ALA A 59 4.07 5.33 -13.59
N GLY A 60 4.54 5.32 -12.33
CA GLY A 60 4.82 6.53 -11.56
C GLY A 60 3.59 7.43 -11.41
N SER A 61 3.83 8.75 -11.32
CA SER A 61 2.76 9.74 -11.38
C SER A 61 2.36 10.00 -12.83
N ASN A 62 1.09 9.74 -13.19
CA ASN A 62 0.59 9.81 -14.56
C ASN A 62 -0.89 10.22 -14.59
N GLY A 63 -1.48 10.31 -15.77
CA GLY A 63 -2.94 10.42 -15.92
C GLY A 63 -3.67 9.11 -15.60
N VAL A 64 -5.00 9.16 -15.61
CA VAL A 64 -5.86 7.97 -15.47
C VAL A 64 -5.42 6.87 -16.46
N MET A 65 -5.27 5.64 -15.97
CA MET A 65 -4.83 4.53 -16.81
C MET A 65 -5.95 4.09 -17.76
N LYS A 66 -5.61 3.84 -19.02
CA LYS A 66 -6.52 3.20 -19.95
C LYS A 66 -6.89 1.81 -19.46
N ARG A 67 -8.16 1.47 -19.60
CA ARG A 67 -8.66 0.15 -19.23
C ARG A 67 -7.88 -1.01 -19.87
N THR A 68 -7.56 -0.89 -21.16
CA THR A 68 -6.83 -1.94 -21.89
C THR A 68 -5.40 -2.15 -21.38
N ALA A 69 -4.72 -1.09 -20.95
CA ALA A 69 -3.40 -1.18 -20.33
C ALA A 69 -3.48 -1.88 -18.96
N PHE A 70 -4.47 -1.51 -18.16
CA PHE A 70 -4.72 -2.14 -16.87
C PHE A 70 -5.08 -3.62 -17.01
N GLU A 71 -5.98 -3.98 -17.91
CA GLU A 71 -6.40 -5.37 -18.15
C GLU A 71 -5.22 -6.28 -18.53
N TYR A 72 -4.21 -5.75 -19.24
CA TYR A 72 -2.98 -6.48 -19.51
C TYR A 72 -2.18 -6.75 -18.21
N ILE A 73 -1.98 -5.71 -17.39
CA ILE A 73 -1.25 -5.80 -16.11
C ILE A 73 -1.96 -6.77 -15.16
N GLU A 74 -3.25 -6.55 -14.95
CA GLU A 74 -4.09 -7.38 -14.11
C GLU A 74 -4.09 -8.83 -14.55
N SER A 75 -4.37 -9.09 -15.84
CA SER A 75 -4.43 -10.47 -16.35
C SER A 75 -3.10 -11.19 -16.18
N THR A 76 -1.97 -10.52 -16.35
CA THR A 76 -0.63 -11.10 -16.15
C THR A 76 -0.46 -11.55 -14.69
N ILE A 77 -0.79 -10.68 -13.73
CA ILE A 77 -0.70 -11.00 -12.30
C ILE A 77 -1.65 -12.15 -11.95
N LEU A 78 -2.93 -12.06 -12.36
CA LEU A 78 -3.94 -13.05 -12.01
C LEU A 78 -3.69 -14.42 -12.69
N GLN A 79 -3.11 -14.42 -13.89
CA GLN A 79 -2.72 -15.68 -14.56
C GLN A 79 -1.62 -16.39 -13.78
N THR A 80 -0.57 -15.67 -13.38
CA THR A 80 0.50 -16.25 -12.54
C THR A 80 -0.04 -16.81 -11.22
N VAL A 81 -0.96 -16.08 -10.57
CA VAL A 81 -1.65 -16.59 -9.35
C VAL A 81 -2.36 -17.93 -9.64
N ARG A 82 -3.10 -18.03 -10.75
CA ARG A 82 -3.83 -19.27 -11.10
C ARG A 82 -2.91 -20.43 -11.42
N GLU A 83 -1.85 -20.17 -12.18
CA GLU A 83 -0.88 -21.20 -12.61
C GLU A 83 -0.15 -21.83 -11.42
N HIS A 84 0.14 -21.03 -10.37
CA HIS A 84 0.87 -21.46 -9.20
C HIS A 84 -0.01 -21.70 -7.95
N LEU A 85 -1.33 -21.58 -8.07
CA LEU A 85 -2.26 -21.62 -6.93
C LEU A 85 -2.07 -22.80 -5.99
N ALA A 86 -1.75 -23.98 -6.53
CA ALA A 86 -1.62 -25.21 -5.75
C ALA A 86 -0.36 -25.26 -4.89
N GLU A 87 0.64 -24.45 -5.19
CA GLU A 87 1.93 -24.43 -4.49
C GLU A 87 2.18 -23.15 -3.69
N LEU A 88 1.38 -22.09 -3.90
CA LEU A 88 1.57 -20.81 -3.22
C LEU A 88 1.33 -20.92 -1.71
N ASP A 89 2.28 -20.44 -0.93
CA ASP A 89 2.19 -20.26 0.52
C ASP A 89 1.79 -18.86 0.91
N ALA A 90 2.17 -17.85 0.10
CA ALA A 90 1.85 -16.44 0.32
C ALA A 90 1.94 -15.61 -0.96
N ILE A 91 1.45 -14.38 -0.88
CA ILE A 91 1.59 -13.36 -1.93
C ILE A 91 2.13 -12.07 -1.29
N TYR A 92 3.12 -11.47 -1.93
CA TYR A 92 3.60 -10.11 -1.68
C TYR A 92 3.18 -9.20 -2.83
N LEU A 93 2.51 -8.10 -2.51
CA LEU A 93 2.12 -7.07 -3.47
C LEU A 93 2.68 -5.72 -3.04
N HIS A 94 3.33 -5.03 -3.96
CA HIS A 94 3.67 -3.62 -3.79
C HIS A 94 2.68 -2.80 -4.62
N LEU A 95 1.71 -2.20 -3.96
CA LEU A 95 0.64 -1.41 -4.58
C LEU A 95 0.76 0.05 -4.14
N HIS A 96 0.37 0.99 -4.99
CA HIS A 96 0.40 2.41 -4.60
C HIS A 96 -0.76 2.76 -3.66
N GLY A 97 -1.97 2.42 -4.04
CA GLY A 97 -3.19 2.80 -3.33
C GLY A 97 -3.90 4.03 -3.91
N ALA A 98 -3.30 4.70 -4.90
CA ALA A 98 -3.87 5.89 -5.56
C ALA A 98 -3.96 5.73 -7.09
N SER A 99 -4.11 4.52 -7.58
CA SER A 99 -4.34 4.25 -8.99
C SER A 99 -5.79 4.51 -9.37
N GLU A 100 -6.00 5.11 -10.53
CA GLU A 100 -7.31 5.29 -11.14
C GLU A 100 -7.30 4.71 -12.54
N VAL A 101 -8.28 3.88 -12.85
CA VAL A 101 -8.41 3.16 -14.11
C VAL A 101 -9.76 3.45 -14.74
N GLU A 102 -9.74 3.73 -16.02
CA GLU A 102 -10.91 4.08 -16.83
C GLU A 102 -12.04 3.02 -16.71
N GLY A 103 -13.17 3.42 -16.15
CA GLY A 103 -14.36 2.58 -16.00
C GLY A 103 -14.24 1.45 -14.98
N ILE A 104 -13.18 1.45 -14.15
CA ILE A 104 -12.96 0.49 -13.06
C ILE A 104 -12.90 1.20 -11.71
N GLY A 105 -12.31 2.39 -11.64
CA GLY A 105 -11.95 3.07 -10.41
C GLY A 105 -10.55 2.65 -9.94
N SER A 106 -10.35 2.42 -8.65
CA SER A 106 -9.04 2.03 -8.11
C SER A 106 -8.57 0.68 -8.66
N GLY A 107 -7.49 0.69 -9.44
CA GLY A 107 -6.83 -0.51 -9.95
C GLY A 107 -6.19 -1.34 -8.83
N ASP A 108 -5.65 -0.70 -7.80
CA ASP A 108 -5.06 -1.36 -6.62
C ASP A 108 -6.12 -2.20 -5.89
N HIS A 109 -7.28 -1.62 -5.62
CA HIS A 109 -8.39 -2.31 -4.96
C HIS A 109 -8.91 -3.46 -5.83
N HIS A 110 -8.98 -3.25 -7.14
CA HIS A 110 -9.45 -4.25 -8.09
C HIS A 110 -8.51 -5.45 -8.13
N ILE A 111 -7.20 -5.25 -8.29
CA ILE A 111 -6.20 -6.32 -8.29
C ILE A 111 -6.27 -7.13 -6.98
N LEU A 112 -6.23 -6.47 -5.83
CA LEU A 112 -6.28 -7.17 -4.54
C LEU A 112 -7.56 -8.00 -4.37
N LYS A 113 -8.70 -7.44 -4.76
CA LYS A 113 -10.01 -8.12 -4.72
C LYS A 113 -10.03 -9.37 -5.61
N GLU A 114 -9.52 -9.27 -6.85
CA GLU A 114 -9.51 -10.38 -7.78
C GLU A 114 -8.47 -11.46 -7.36
N VAL A 115 -7.30 -11.07 -6.86
CA VAL A 115 -6.35 -12.00 -6.24
C VAL A 115 -7.02 -12.74 -5.09
N ARG A 116 -7.67 -12.03 -4.17
CA ARG A 116 -8.37 -12.64 -3.02
C ARG A 116 -9.49 -13.60 -3.46
N ARG A 117 -10.20 -13.29 -4.55
CA ARG A 117 -11.21 -14.21 -5.13
C ARG A 117 -10.61 -15.54 -5.58
N ILE A 118 -9.39 -15.53 -6.12
CA ILE A 118 -8.73 -16.74 -6.60
C ILE A 118 -8.18 -17.56 -5.43
N VAL A 119 -7.47 -16.91 -4.49
CA VAL A 119 -6.74 -17.63 -3.43
C VAL A 119 -7.57 -17.92 -2.18
N GLY A 120 -8.79 -17.34 -2.09
CA GLY A 120 -9.66 -17.48 -0.92
C GLY A 120 -9.19 -16.64 0.28
N PRO A 121 -9.82 -16.82 1.45
CA PRO A 121 -9.63 -15.92 2.60
C PRO A 121 -8.37 -16.24 3.45
N TYR A 122 -7.73 -17.38 3.27
CA TYR A 122 -6.73 -17.88 4.21
C TYR A 122 -5.28 -17.75 3.74
N LEU A 123 -5.02 -17.66 2.44
CA LEU A 123 -3.67 -17.46 1.93
C LEU A 123 -3.16 -16.08 2.38
N PRO A 124 -1.99 -15.97 3.06
CA PRO A 124 -1.44 -14.69 3.44
C PRO A 124 -1.17 -13.79 2.23
N ILE A 125 -1.65 -12.54 2.29
CA ILE A 125 -1.32 -11.48 1.34
C ILE A 125 -0.71 -10.33 2.13
N ALA A 126 0.55 -10.02 1.84
CA ALA A 126 1.27 -8.89 2.41
C ALA A 126 1.35 -7.76 1.38
N VAL A 127 1.04 -6.54 1.80
CA VAL A 127 0.96 -5.37 0.93
C VAL A 127 1.82 -4.23 1.47
N VAL A 128 2.64 -3.66 0.60
CA VAL A 128 3.29 -2.35 0.82
C VAL A 128 2.51 -1.30 0.04
N CYS A 129 2.23 -0.15 0.67
CA CYS A 129 1.54 0.98 0.06
C CYS A 129 2.34 2.27 0.17
N ASP A 130 1.94 3.26 -0.63
CA ASP A 130 2.30 4.65 -0.46
C ASP A 130 1.37 5.33 0.58
N PRO A 131 1.85 6.28 1.40
CA PRO A 131 0.99 7.05 2.31
C PRO A 131 -0.06 7.90 1.56
N HIS A 132 0.12 8.18 0.26
CA HIS A 132 -0.89 8.83 -0.57
C HIS A 132 -2.01 7.87 -1.03
N GLY A 133 -2.02 6.62 -0.59
CA GLY A 133 -3.09 5.68 -0.89
C GLY A 133 -4.44 6.10 -0.32
N ASN A 134 -5.48 6.10 -1.17
CA ASN A 134 -6.88 6.26 -0.77
C ASN A 134 -7.45 4.89 -0.41
N LEU A 135 -7.40 4.52 0.87
CA LEU A 135 -7.79 3.19 1.31
C LEU A 135 -9.25 3.13 1.77
N CYS A 136 -9.78 1.92 1.73
CA CYS A 136 -11.08 1.59 2.31
C CYS A 136 -10.98 0.31 3.17
N ARG A 137 -12.04 0.03 3.91
CA ARG A 137 -12.08 -1.13 4.81
C ARG A 137 -11.89 -2.44 4.05
N GLU A 138 -12.56 -2.60 2.93
CA GLU A 138 -12.52 -3.82 2.12
C GLU A 138 -11.13 -4.10 1.58
N TYR A 139 -10.41 -3.06 1.18
CA TYR A 139 -9.01 -3.17 0.74
C TYR A 139 -8.12 -3.62 1.89
N VAL A 140 -8.19 -2.93 3.03
CA VAL A 140 -7.33 -3.23 4.19
C VAL A 140 -7.62 -4.63 4.75
N GLU A 141 -8.89 -4.99 4.96
CA GLU A 141 -9.27 -6.32 5.45
C GLU A 141 -9.03 -7.43 4.41
N GLY A 142 -8.85 -7.10 3.13
CA GLY A 142 -8.41 -8.00 2.07
C GLY A 142 -6.95 -8.45 2.21
N THR A 143 -6.15 -7.76 3.00
CA THR A 143 -4.75 -8.09 3.28
C THR A 143 -4.59 -8.90 4.57
N THR A 144 -3.42 -9.51 4.75
CA THR A 144 -3.01 -10.10 6.03
C THR A 144 -2.05 -9.17 6.76
N ILE A 145 -1.09 -8.61 6.04
CA ILE A 145 -0.15 -7.60 6.51
C ILE A 145 -0.21 -6.42 5.54
N ILE A 146 -0.30 -5.21 6.04
CA ILE A 146 -0.25 -4.00 5.23
C ILE A 146 0.53 -2.91 5.98
N ARG A 147 1.41 -2.22 5.26
CA ARG A 147 2.17 -1.08 5.77
C ARG A 147 2.41 -0.07 4.67
N SER A 148 2.28 1.23 4.99
CA SER A 148 2.74 2.31 4.10
C SER A 148 4.13 2.78 4.47
N TYR A 149 4.80 3.45 3.53
CA TYR A 149 5.92 4.32 3.86
C TYR A 149 5.47 5.35 4.90
N ARG A 150 6.41 5.92 5.64
CA ARG A 150 6.13 6.96 6.64
C ARG A 150 6.76 8.30 6.28
N GLU A 151 7.80 8.25 5.45
CA GLU A 151 8.55 9.43 5.08
C GLU A 151 7.98 10.09 3.81
N SER A 152 7.91 11.41 3.83
CA SER A 152 7.65 12.23 2.66
C SER A 152 8.70 13.36 2.66
N PRO A 153 9.66 13.34 1.73
CA PRO A 153 9.89 12.40 0.63
C PRO A 153 10.15 10.96 1.06
N HIS A 154 9.79 9.98 0.21
CA HIS A 154 9.82 8.54 0.47
C HIS A 154 11.24 7.98 0.57
N THR A 155 11.91 8.19 1.71
CA THR A 155 13.28 7.70 1.98
C THR A 155 13.31 6.34 2.68
N ASP A 156 12.16 5.84 3.12
CA ASP A 156 12.00 4.61 3.90
C ASP A 156 11.35 3.45 3.13
N VAL A 157 11.28 3.55 1.78
CA VAL A 157 10.65 2.52 0.91
C VAL A 157 11.25 1.15 1.14
N GLU A 158 12.58 1.04 1.05
CA GLU A 158 13.29 -0.23 1.20
C GLU A 158 13.11 -0.82 2.60
N GLN A 159 13.21 0.01 3.65
CA GLN A 159 12.97 -0.44 5.02
C GLN A 159 11.53 -0.96 5.21
N THR A 160 10.56 -0.30 4.59
CA THR A 160 9.14 -0.74 4.66
C THR A 160 8.93 -2.05 3.92
N ILE A 161 9.55 -2.24 2.75
CA ILE A 161 9.52 -3.51 2.00
C ILE A 161 10.12 -4.63 2.86
N HIS A 162 11.33 -4.42 3.40
CA HIS A 162 12.01 -5.40 4.24
C HIS A 162 11.20 -5.75 5.49
N PHE A 163 10.59 -4.77 6.14
CA PHE A 163 9.71 -4.98 7.28
C PHE A 163 8.55 -5.93 6.92
N VAL A 164 7.82 -5.62 5.86
CA VAL A 164 6.65 -6.40 5.43
C VAL A 164 7.04 -7.81 5.00
N CYS A 165 8.13 -7.94 4.23
CA CYS A 165 8.64 -9.24 3.79
C CYS A 165 9.11 -10.12 4.95
N SER A 166 9.83 -9.55 5.93
CA SER A 166 10.30 -10.26 7.12
C SER A 166 9.15 -10.80 7.96
N HIS A 167 8.11 -9.97 8.18
CA HIS A 167 6.93 -10.41 8.91
C HIS A 167 6.06 -11.41 8.12
N LEU A 168 6.09 -11.35 6.79
CA LEU A 168 5.47 -12.39 5.97
C LEU A 168 6.16 -13.74 6.16
N LEU A 169 7.50 -13.78 6.16
CA LEU A 169 8.25 -15.01 6.45
C LEU A 169 8.00 -15.52 7.85
N GLU A 170 8.05 -14.66 8.86
CA GLU A 170 7.73 -15.04 10.24
C GLU A 170 6.31 -15.63 10.35
N LEU A 171 5.33 -15.04 9.64
CA LEU A 171 3.98 -15.57 9.60
C LEU A 171 3.90 -16.95 8.91
N LEU A 172 4.73 -17.22 7.91
CA LEU A 172 4.80 -18.52 7.26
C LEU A 172 5.43 -19.59 8.17
N GLU A 173 6.43 -19.21 8.97
CA GLU A 173 7.08 -20.09 9.95
C GLU A 173 6.19 -20.34 11.18
N HIS A 174 5.45 -19.34 11.61
CA HIS A 174 4.61 -19.34 12.80
C HIS A 174 3.17 -18.95 12.46
N ARG A 175 2.44 -19.88 11.79
CA ARG A 175 1.09 -19.64 11.26
C ARG A 175 0.13 -19.16 12.35
N ARG A 176 -0.48 -18.02 12.09
CA ARG A 176 -1.53 -17.40 12.90
C ARG A 176 -2.44 -16.58 12.03
N SER A 177 -3.64 -16.30 12.50
CA SER A 177 -4.57 -15.41 11.77
C SER A 177 -4.28 -13.96 12.14
N ILE A 178 -4.21 -13.10 11.14
CA ILE A 178 -4.05 -11.66 11.26
C ILE A 178 -5.10 -11.00 10.37
N THR A 179 -5.81 -10.01 10.91
CA THR A 179 -6.74 -9.18 10.15
C THR A 179 -6.51 -7.72 10.55
N PRO A 180 -6.01 -6.89 9.64
CA PRO A 180 -5.80 -5.47 9.90
C PRO A 180 -7.08 -4.73 10.26
N VAL A 181 -6.96 -3.62 10.95
CA VAL A 181 -8.07 -2.75 11.35
C VAL A 181 -7.90 -1.38 10.72
N TYR A 182 -8.97 -0.83 10.19
CA TYR A 182 -8.99 0.45 9.46
C TYR A 182 -9.98 1.44 10.06
N ARG A 183 -9.58 2.73 10.06
CA ARG A 183 -10.49 3.86 10.29
C ARG A 183 -10.28 4.93 9.24
N LYS A 184 -11.38 5.32 8.59
CA LYS A 184 -11.44 6.49 7.72
C LYS A 184 -11.56 7.75 8.58
N LEU A 185 -10.80 8.79 8.21
CA LEU A 185 -10.94 10.12 8.79
C LEU A 185 -11.72 11.03 7.82
N PRO A 186 -12.63 11.88 8.31
CA PRO A 186 -13.28 12.90 7.49
C PRO A 186 -12.31 14.08 7.24
N LEU A 187 -11.14 13.79 6.71
CA LEU A 187 -10.04 14.72 6.51
C LEU A 187 -9.46 14.51 5.11
N ILE A 188 -9.35 15.60 4.36
CA ILE A 188 -8.74 15.62 3.03
C ILE A 188 -7.58 16.60 3.08
N LEU A 189 -6.40 16.15 2.67
CA LEU A 189 -5.15 16.91 2.66
C LEU A 189 -4.46 16.77 1.31
N GLY A 190 -3.74 17.80 0.89
CA GLY A 190 -2.77 17.67 -0.20
C GLY A 190 -1.52 16.90 0.26
N GLY A 191 -0.88 16.18 -0.65
CA GLY A 191 0.37 15.47 -0.35
C GLY A 191 1.47 16.39 0.15
N GLU A 192 1.46 17.65 -0.31
CA GLU A 192 2.39 18.70 0.08
C GLU A 192 2.26 19.11 1.58
N GLN A 193 1.18 18.70 2.24
CA GLN A 193 0.94 18.92 3.67
C GLN A 193 1.43 17.75 4.54
N SER A 194 2.06 16.73 3.94
CA SER A 194 2.47 15.50 4.62
C SER A 194 3.99 15.32 4.75
N VAL A 195 4.75 16.41 4.67
CA VAL A 195 6.22 16.36 4.85
C VAL A 195 6.57 15.83 6.23
N SER A 196 7.30 14.72 6.28
CA SER A 196 7.53 13.96 7.52
C SER A 196 8.46 14.64 8.51
N ALA A 197 9.33 15.57 8.05
CA ALA A 197 10.18 16.37 8.90
C ALA A 197 9.44 17.46 9.69
N ASP A 198 8.21 17.80 9.28
CA ASP A 198 7.42 18.89 9.85
C ASP A 198 6.29 18.38 10.76
N GLU A 199 5.81 19.28 11.64
CA GLU A 199 4.60 19.00 12.41
C GLU A 199 3.35 19.23 11.53
N PRO A 200 2.28 18.45 11.73
CA PRO A 200 2.10 17.44 12.78
C PRO A 200 2.59 16.03 12.37
N VAL A 201 3.11 15.85 11.15
CA VAL A 201 3.44 14.51 10.58
C VAL A 201 4.53 13.83 11.39
N ARG A 202 5.56 14.58 11.82
CA ARG A 202 6.61 14.05 12.68
C ARG A 202 6.06 13.45 13.97
N SER A 203 5.16 14.16 14.65
CA SER A 203 4.49 13.67 15.87
C SER A 203 3.60 12.46 15.59
N ILE A 204 2.93 12.40 14.43
CA ILE A 204 2.11 11.24 14.02
C ILE A 204 3.01 10.02 13.81
N ASN A 205 4.14 10.17 13.12
CA ASN A 205 5.10 9.09 12.90
C ASN A 205 5.65 8.57 14.23
N GLN A 206 6.05 9.47 15.15
CA GLN A 206 6.50 9.09 16.50
C GLN A 206 5.41 8.35 17.29
N TYR A 207 4.15 8.76 17.17
CA TYR A 207 3.06 8.08 17.85
C TYR A 207 2.82 6.67 17.29
N MET A 208 2.96 6.47 15.98
CA MET A 208 2.94 5.14 15.38
C MET A 208 4.09 4.26 15.88
N ASP A 209 5.30 4.83 16.05
CA ASP A 209 6.44 4.11 16.68
C ASP A 209 6.13 3.67 18.11
N GLU A 210 5.45 4.53 18.91
CA GLU A 210 5.04 4.15 20.27
C GLU A 210 4.00 3.02 20.28
N ILE A 211 3.06 3.04 19.32
CA ILE A 211 2.08 1.95 19.17
C ILE A 211 2.78 0.62 18.83
N GLU A 212 3.78 0.65 17.96
CA GLU A 212 4.52 -0.55 17.51
C GLU A 212 5.50 -1.11 18.55
N LYS A 213 5.79 -0.40 19.65
CA LYS A 213 6.58 -0.95 20.78
C LYS A 213 5.84 -2.05 21.53
N ASP A 214 4.52 -2.09 21.44
CA ASP A 214 3.70 -3.14 22.04
C ASP A 214 3.67 -4.37 21.13
N ASN A 215 4.16 -5.50 21.62
CA ASN A 215 4.26 -6.75 20.85
C ASN A 215 2.91 -7.34 20.38
N ARG A 216 1.79 -6.80 20.85
CA ARG A 216 0.44 -7.13 20.36
C ARG A 216 0.13 -6.48 19.03
N ILE A 217 0.89 -5.44 18.64
CA ILE A 217 0.74 -4.73 17.39
C ILE A 217 1.94 -5.04 16.49
N LEU A 218 1.65 -5.40 15.26
CA LEU A 218 2.66 -5.64 14.24
C LEU A 218 3.04 -4.35 13.51
N SER A 219 2.05 -3.54 13.15
CA SER A 219 2.27 -2.36 12.31
C SER A 219 1.18 -1.31 12.54
N ALA A 220 1.55 -0.05 12.42
CA ALA A 220 0.64 1.09 12.35
C ALA A 220 1.01 1.96 11.14
N SER A 221 0.00 2.45 10.42
CA SER A 221 0.17 3.31 9.25
C SER A 221 -0.86 4.43 9.24
N TRP A 222 -0.44 5.62 8.86
CA TRP A 222 -1.30 6.73 8.52
C TRP A 222 -1.20 7.00 7.02
N HIS A 223 -2.36 7.13 6.37
CA HIS A 223 -2.48 7.49 4.97
C HIS A 223 -3.03 8.91 4.88
N VAL A 224 -2.29 9.80 4.25
CA VAL A 224 -2.76 11.16 3.95
C VAL A 224 -3.83 11.12 2.86
N GLY A 225 -3.77 10.12 1.98
CA GLY A 225 -4.61 10.00 0.81
C GLY A 225 -4.14 10.87 -0.35
N TYR A 226 -4.88 10.82 -1.46
CA TYR A 226 -4.55 11.53 -2.69
C TYR A 226 -5.79 12.25 -3.24
N ILE A 227 -5.69 13.55 -3.43
CA ILE A 227 -6.82 14.42 -3.77
C ILE A 227 -6.99 14.69 -5.27
N ARG A 228 -6.11 14.16 -6.11
CA ARG A 228 -6.08 14.49 -7.55
C ARG A 228 -6.91 13.55 -8.41
N HIS A 229 -7.78 12.76 -7.79
CA HIS A 229 -8.82 12.01 -8.49
C HIS A 229 -10.12 11.95 -7.67
N ASP A 230 -11.24 11.89 -8.37
CA ASP A 230 -12.59 11.85 -7.79
C ASP A 230 -12.97 10.40 -7.44
N THR A 231 -12.96 10.10 -6.15
CA THR A 231 -13.30 8.77 -5.64
C THR A 231 -13.97 8.86 -4.26
N ASP A 232 -14.94 7.99 -4.01
CA ASP A 232 -15.64 7.88 -2.73
C ASP A 232 -14.72 7.52 -1.56
N VAL A 233 -13.54 6.99 -1.84
CA VAL A 233 -12.55 6.58 -0.83
C VAL A 233 -11.44 7.60 -0.62
N ALA A 234 -11.49 8.77 -1.28
CA ALA A 234 -10.48 9.82 -1.13
C ALA A 234 -10.29 10.29 0.32
N GLY A 235 -9.05 10.66 0.65
CA GLY A 235 -8.68 11.29 1.93
C GLY A 235 -8.07 10.34 2.95
N CYS A 236 -7.83 10.89 4.14
CA CYS A 236 -7.04 10.28 5.19
C CYS A 236 -7.65 9.01 5.77
N GLY A 237 -6.78 8.12 6.19
CA GLY A 237 -7.14 6.92 6.93
C GLY A 237 -5.98 6.39 7.77
N VAL A 238 -6.29 5.57 8.75
CA VAL A 238 -5.30 4.92 9.60
C VAL A 238 -5.53 3.41 9.63
N VAL A 239 -4.44 2.68 9.70
CA VAL A 239 -4.43 1.22 9.75
C VAL A 239 -3.61 0.78 10.96
N VAL A 240 -4.10 -0.22 11.70
CA VAL A 240 -3.33 -0.92 12.71
C VAL A 240 -3.44 -2.43 12.46
N VAL A 241 -2.31 -3.09 12.39
CA VAL A 241 -2.22 -4.54 12.17
C VAL A 241 -1.88 -5.21 13.49
N PRO A 242 -2.76 -6.05 14.06
CA PRO A 242 -2.42 -6.83 15.25
C PRO A 242 -1.37 -7.89 14.94
N SER A 243 -0.58 -8.31 15.92
CA SER A 243 0.36 -9.42 15.73
C SER A 243 -0.33 -10.79 15.65
N SER A 244 -1.58 -10.89 16.12
CA SER A 244 -2.48 -12.05 16.01
C SER A 244 -3.93 -11.57 16.16
N ASN A 245 -4.90 -12.31 15.62
CA ASN A 245 -6.33 -11.97 15.78
C ASN A 245 -6.83 -12.03 17.26
N GLU A 246 -6.11 -12.68 18.15
CA GLU A 246 -6.41 -12.60 19.60
C GLU A 246 -6.23 -11.17 20.15
N PHE A 247 -5.40 -10.34 19.50
CA PHE A 247 -5.18 -8.94 19.86
C PHE A 247 -6.00 -7.95 18.99
N ARG A 248 -6.94 -8.45 18.19
CA ARG A 248 -7.74 -7.59 17.29
C ARG A 248 -8.48 -6.48 18.03
N THR A 249 -9.12 -6.80 19.17
CA THR A 249 -9.81 -5.79 19.99
C THR A 249 -8.86 -4.70 20.49
N TYR A 250 -7.63 -5.07 20.83
CA TYR A 250 -6.60 -4.09 21.21
C TYR A 250 -6.17 -3.24 20.01
N ALA A 251 -6.03 -3.84 18.84
CA ALA A 251 -5.75 -3.09 17.61
C ALA A 251 -6.91 -2.14 17.23
N GLU A 252 -8.16 -2.53 17.46
CA GLU A 252 -9.34 -1.67 17.29
C GLU A 252 -9.28 -0.44 18.23
N GLN A 253 -8.87 -0.62 19.47
CA GLN A 253 -8.62 0.49 20.38
C GLN A 253 -7.49 1.40 19.87
N LYS A 254 -6.36 0.82 19.42
CA LYS A 254 -5.20 1.59 18.95
C LYS A 254 -5.46 2.34 17.65
N VAL A 255 -6.24 1.79 16.74
CA VAL A 255 -6.61 2.50 15.51
C VAL A 255 -7.53 3.69 15.81
N ASP A 256 -8.43 3.57 16.81
CA ASP A 256 -9.29 4.66 17.25
C ASP A 256 -8.48 5.77 17.95
N GLU A 257 -7.50 5.40 18.79
CA GLU A 257 -6.57 6.34 19.41
C GLU A 257 -5.71 7.07 18.36
N LEU A 258 -5.18 6.36 17.36
CA LEU A 258 -4.40 6.97 16.27
C LEU A 258 -5.28 7.89 15.41
N ALA A 259 -6.50 7.48 15.10
CA ALA A 259 -7.45 8.30 14.36
C ALA A 259 -7.76 9.61 15.11
N ALA A 260 -8.00 9.53 16.43
CA ALA A 260 -8.23 10.70 17.28
C ALA A 260 -6.99 11.61 17.32
N PHE A 261 -5.79 11.01 17.46
CA PHE A 261 -4.53 11.76 17.50
C PHE A 261 -4.28 12.57 16.22
N VAL A 262 -4.56 11.99 15.04
CA VAL A 262 -4.48 12.70 13.76
C VAL A 262 -5.57 13.77 13.65
N TRP A 263 -6.80 13.44 14.03
CA TRP A 263 -7.93 14.35 13.93
C TRP A 263 -7.78 15.61 14.80
N GLU A 264 -7.27 15.46 16.02
CA GLU A 264 -7.01 16.57 16.92
C GLU A 264 -6.02 17.58 16.32
N ARG A 265 -5.08 17.09 15.48
CA ARG A 265 -4.06 17.89 14.79
C ARG A 265 -4.47 18.41 13.42
N ARG A 266 -5.72 18.20 12.97
CA ARG A 266 -6.18 18.54 11.61
C ARG A 266 -5.97 20.00 11.19
N HIS A 267 -5.83 20.91 12.12
CA HIS A 267 -5.58 22.32 11.86
C HIS A 267 -4.09 22.71 11.90
N GLU A 268 -3.21 21.77 12.21
CA GLU A 268 -1.76 21.98 12.23
C GLU A 268 -1.13 21.67 10.86
N PHE A 269 -1.81 20.91 10.01
CA PHE A 269 -1.33 20.64 8.66
C PHE A 269 -1.25 21.90 7.83
N HIS A 270 -0.12 22.12 7.19
CA HIS A 270 0.18 23.30 6.38
C HIS A 270 1.04 22.95 5.18
N TYR A 271 1.01 23.80 4.17
CA TYR A 271 1.91 23.70 3.04
C TYR A 271 3.31 24.14 3.44
N THR A 272 4.31 23.32 3.15
CA THR A 272 5.72 23.57 3.48
C THR A 272 6.46 24.35 2.39
N GLY A 273 5.92 24.39 1.18
CA GLY A 273 6.46 25.13 0.04
C GLY A 273 5.93 26.56 -0.07
N LEU A 274 6.67 27.39 -0.80
CA LEU A 274 6.15 28.68 -1.27
C LEU A 274 5.10 28.41 -2.35
N THR A 275 3.86 28.81 -2.07
CA THR A 275 2.75 28.71 -3.01
C THR A 275 2.25 30.09 -3.35
N GLN A 276 1.88 30.33 -4.60
CA GLN A 276 1.27 31.57 -5.10
C GLN A 276 0.08 31.21 -5.96
N GLU A 277 -0.89 32.11 -6.02
CA GLU A 277 -1.92 32.00 -7.04
C GLU A 277 -1.31 32.11 -8.45
N PRO A 278 -1.88 31.44 -9.48
CA PRO A 278 -1.31 31.44 -10.82
C PRO A 278 -1.01 32.82 -11.39
N ASP A 279 -1.86 33.81 -11.09
CA ASP A 279 -1.73 35.21 -11.56
C ASP A 279 -0.57 35.94 -10.85
N GLU A 280 -0.15 35.47 -9.67
CA GLU A 280 0.96 36.02 -8.91
C GLU A 280 2.30 35.37 -9.27
N ALA A 281 2.25 34.16 -9.82
CA ALA A 281 3.42 33.39 -10.21
C ALA A 281 3.95 33.77 -11.62
N LEU A 282 3.16 34.49 -12.42
CA LEU A 282 3.48 34.97 -13.78
C LEU A 282 4.04 36.39 -13.74
#